data_f8a03c7ee1d4f5b1500f35d5cb65389d
#
_entry.id   f8a03c7ee1d4f5b1500f35d5cb65389d
#
_cell.length_a   1.000
_cell.length_b   1.000
_cell.length_c   1.000
_cell.angle_alpha   90.00
_cell.angle_beta   90.00
_cell.angle_gamma   90.00
#
_symmetry.space_group_name_H-M   'P 1'
#
loop_
_entity.id
_entity.type
_entity.pdbx_description
1 polymer ?
#
loop_
_entity_poly.entity_id
_entity_poly.type
_entity_poly.pdbx_seq_one_letter_code
_entity_poly.pdbx_strand_id
1 'polypeptide(L)'
;MKGRLLIVIFISICFIAGSCNVSSVQGSRYNFSLLDSVIQGWVSKEYYPGASICVVKNDSVIFQKNYGSYTPDTKVYVASAGKWVAAAVIGAVVDSTSLDWDDPVEKWLPEFKGDAKGKILLRQLLSHTSGVRPYLPEPRVDNYNHLDSAIIEILPLDTVFTPGSRFQYGGLAMRLPEEWRKRQWGKSLKLSFKNYWRNHWK
;
A
#
# COMPACT_ATOMS: atom_id res chain seq x y z
N MET A 1 59.39 -17.90 -38.67
CA MET A 1 57.91 -18.03 -38.60
C MET A 1 57.52 -18.23 -37.13
N LYS A 2 56.93 -17.19 -36.49
CA LYS A 2 56.57 -17.21 -35.09
C LYS A 2 55.06 -17.44 -34.99
N GLY A 3 54.62 -18.67 -34.56
CA GLY A 3 53.23 -18.99 -34.31
C GLY A 3 52.74 -18.31 -33.04
N ARG A 4 51.70 -17.49 -33.14
CA ARG A 4 50.98 -16.91 -32.01
C ARG A 4 49.92 -17.91 -31.57
N LEU A 5 50.07 -18.43 -30.32
CA LEU A 5 49.07 -19.24 -29.64
C LEU A 5 47.95 -18.30 -29.12
N LEU A 6 46.75 -18.40 -29.68
CA LEU A 6 45.57 -17.72 -29.18
C LEU A 6 44.94 -18.56 -28.06
N ILE A 7 45.09 -18.08 -26.84
CA ILE A 7 44.37 -18.66 -25.69
C ILE A 7 42.98 -18.03 -25.66
N VAL A 8 41.97 -18.80 -26.00
CA VAL A 8 40.57 -18.43 -25.84
C VAL A 8 40.14 -18.80 -24.41
N ILE A 9 40.02 -17.79 -23.56
CA ILE A 9 39.48 -17.98 -22.22
C ILE A 9 37.96 -17.97 -22.32
N PHE A 10 37.32 -19.14 -22.18
CA PHE A 10 35.88 -19.25 -21.97
C PHE A 10 35.56 -18.78 -20.54
N ILE A 11 35.08 -17.56 -20.39
CA ILE A 11 34.46 -17.13 -19.13
C ILE A 11 33.06 -17.69 -19.10
N SER A 12 32.91 -18.82 -18.39
CA SER A 12 31.60 -19.40 -18.06
C SER A 12 30.95 -18.50 -17.01
N ILE A 13 30.09 -17.59 -17.45
CA ILE A 13 29.24 -16.81 -16.55
C ILE A 13 28.18 -17.77 -16.02
N CYS A 14 28.41 -18.34 -14.86
CA CYS A 14 27.36 -18.99 -14.07
C CYS A 14 26.34 -17.93 -13.67
N PHE A 15 25.24 -17.86 -14.43
CA PHE A 15 24.01 -17.24 -13.94
C PHE A 15 23.53 -18.06 -12.75
N ILE A 16 23.88 -17.65 -11.54
CA ILE A 16 23.20 -18.09 -10.32
C ILE A 16 21.84 -17.42 -10.37
N ALA A 17 20.89 -18.05 -11.05
CA ALA A 17 19.47 -17.80 -10.83
C ALA A 17 19.23 -18.20 -9.36
N GLY A 18 19.26 -17.22 -8.48
CA GLY A 18 18.81 -17.37 -7.11
C GLY A 18 17.33 -17.68 -7.11
N SER A 19 16.98 -18.94 -7.41
CA SER A 19 15.69 -19.48 -7.02
C SER A 19 15.62 -19.34 -5.51
N CYS A 20 14.81 -18.41 -5.02
CA CYS A 20 14.33 -18.49 -3.65
C CYS A 20 13.58 -19.80 -3.51
N ASN A 21 14.31 -20.88 -3.26
CA ASN A 21 13.73 -22.09 -2.73
C ASN A 21 13.17 -21.70 -1.35
N VAL A 22 11.87 -21.50 -1.30
CA VAL A 22 11.14 -21.46 -0.04
C VAL A 22 11.26 -22.85 0.54
N SER A 23 12.37 -23.06 1.27
CA SER A 23 12.56 -24.26 2.07
C SER A 23 11.37 -24.32 3.02
N SER A 24 10.62 -25.41 2.98
CA SER A 24 9.64 -25.72 4.01
C SER A 24 10.33 -25.52 5.35
N VAL A 25 9.82 -24.58 6.17
CA VAL A 25 10.39 -24.31 7.51
C VAL A 25 10.13 -25.55 8.35
N GLN A 26 11.08 -26.49 8.27
CA GLN A 26 11.06 -27.74 9.02
C GLN A 26 11.55 -27.39 10.43
N GLY A 27 10.65 -27.48 11.42
CA GLY A 27 10.96 -27.24 12.83
C GLY A 27 10.43 -25.94 13.43
N SER A 28 9.31 -25.42 12.93
CA SER A 28 8.64 -24.29 13.57
C SER A 28 8.28 -24.63 15.02
N ARG A 29 8.73 -23.79 15.98
CA ARG A 29 8.31 -23.80 17.39
C ARG A 29 6.79 -23.61 17.57
N TYR A 30 6.10 -23.28 16.48
CA TYR A 30 4.69 -22.97 16.43
C TYR A 30 3.93 -24.02 15.64
N ASN A 31 2.78 -24.42 16.16
CA ASN A 31 1.88 -25.34 15.49
C ASN A 31 0.80 -24.55 14.73
N PHE A 32 0.82 -24.62 13.42
CA PHE A 32 -0.15 -23.98 12.53
C PHE A 32 -1.19 -24.96 11.96
N SER A 33 -1.27 -26.19 12.45
CA SER A 33 -2.16 -27.23 11.90
C SER A 33 -3.64 -26.83 11.93
N LEU A 34 -4.09 -26.15 12.99
CA LEU A 34 -5.47 -25.65 13.07
C LEU A 34 -5.74 -24.56 12.05
N LEU A 35 -4.83 -23.57 11.91
CA LEU A 35 -4.93 -22.53 10.88
C LEU A 35 -4.98 -23.15 9.50
N ASP A 36 -4.07 -24.09 9.23
CA ASP A 36 -3.97 -24.80 7.95
C ASP A 36 -5.27 -25.54 7.62
N SER A 37 -5.82 -26.31 8.56
CA SER A 37 -7.05 -27.09 8.36
C SER A 37 -8.27 -26.18 8.13
N VAL A 38 -8.38 -25.07 8.86
CA VAL A 38 -9.48 -24.11 8.71
C VAL A 38 -9.48 -23.47 7.33
N ILE A 39 -8.32 -22.96 6.87
CA ILE A 39 -8.22 -22.32 5.55
C ILE A 39 -8.45 -23.35 4.43
N GLN A 40 -7.87 -24.54 4.55
CA GLN A 40 -8.11 -25.62 3.61
C GLN A 40 -9.60 -25.96 3.55
N GLY A 41 -10.29 -26.01 4.69
CA GLY A 41 -11.72 -26.26 4.76
C GLY A 41 -12.57 -25.19 4.08
N TRP A 42 -12.20 -23.91 4.19
CA TRP A 42 -12.91 -22.83 3.51
C TRP A 42 -12.74 -22.89 1.98
N VAL A 43 -11.53 -23.18 1.52
CA VAL A 43 -11.24 -23.35 0.09
C VAL A 43 -11.95 -24.59 -0.46
N SER A 44 -11.93 -25.72 0.27
CA SER A 44 -12.61 -26.97 -0.15
C SER A 44 -14.14 -26.82 -0.20
N LYS A 45 -14.71 -25.89 0.57
CA LYS A 45 -16.14 -25.53 0.53
C LYS A 45 -16.46 -24.45 -0.48
N GLU A 46 -15.46 -24.04 -1.28
CA GLU A 46 -15.59 -22.99 -2.31
C GLU A 46 -16.03 -21.62 -1.77
N TYR A 47 -15.82 -21.34 -0.47
CA TYR A 47 -16.07 -19.99 0.08
C TYR A 47 -15.11 -18.97 -0.54
N TYR A 48 -13.90 -19.39 -0.90
CA TYR A 48 -12.88 -18.62 -1.60
C TYR A 48 -12.20 -19.49 -2.66
N PRO A 49 -11.81 -18.90 -3.81
CA PRO A 49 -11.09 -19.64 -4.86
C PRO A 49 -9.68 -20.05 -4.44
N GLY A 50 -9.12 -19.36 -3.45
CA GLY A 50 -7.79 -19.59 -2.91
C GLY A 50 -7.46 -18.62 -1.79
N ALA A 51 -6.35 -18.86 -1.13
CA ALA A 51 -5.80 -17.97 -0.10
C ALA A 51 -4.27 -18.04 -0.09
N SER A 52 -3.63 -16.99 0.38
CA SER A 52 -2.19 -16.97 0.67
C SER A 52 -1.99 -16.44 2.09
N ILE A 53 -1.21 -17.15 2.88
CA ILE A 53 -0.87 -16.78 4.26
C ILE A 53 0.63 -16.67 4.39
N CYS A 54 1.06 -15.60 5.05
CA CYS A 54 2.44 -15.43 5.49
C CYS A 54 2.42 -14.92 6.94
N VAL A 55 3.03 -15.65 7.84
CA VAL A 55 3.20 -15.24 9.25
C VAL A 55 4.66 -14.95 9.48
N VAL A 56 4.93 -13.72 9.92
CA VAL A 56 6.28 -13.24 10.23
C VAL A 56 6.39 -12.98 11.72
N LYS A 57 7.50 -13.38 12.32
CA LYS A 57 7.83 -13.09 13.72
C LYS A 57 9.33 -12.88 13.86
N ASN A 58 9.74 -11.79 14.53
CA ASN A 58 11.14 -11.41 14.71
C ASN A 58 11.91 -11.47 13.37
N ASP A 59 11.39 -10.77 12.36
CA ASP A 59 11.95 -10.66 11.00
C ASP A 59 12.11 -11.99 10.24
N SER A 60 11.52 -13.06 10.76
CA SER A 60 11.56 -14.38 10.14
C SER A 60 10.18 -14.86 9.73
N VAL A 61 10.07 -15.40 8.51
CA VAL A 61 8.84 -16.08 8.07
C VAL A 61 8.76 -17.41 8.82
N ILE A 62 7.74 -17.55 9.69
CA ILE A 62 7.54 -18.76 10.50
C ILE A 62 6.43 -19.67 9.95
N PHE A 63 5.62 -19.17 9.02
CA PHE A 63 4.64 -19.93 8.26
C PHE A 63 4.33 -19.22 6.94
N GLN A 64 4.34 -19.97 5.84
CA GLN A 64 3.91 -19.48 4.54
C GLN A 64 3.26 -20.61 3.76
N LYS A 65 2.04 -20.38 3.25
CA LYS A 65 1.33 -21.37 2.44
C LYS A 65 0.32 -20.71 1.51
N ASN A 66 0.16 -21.28 0.33
CA ASN A 66 -0.88 -20.93 -0.62
C ASN A 66 -1.88 -22.08 -0.72
N TYR A 67 -3.16 -21.76 -0.93
CA TYR A 67 -4.27 -22.69 -0.95
C TYR A 67 -5.11 -22.49 -2.21
N GLY A 68 -5.77 -23.54 -2.68
CA GLY A 68 -6.65 -23.51 -3.85
C GLY A 68 -5.93 -23.04 -5.10
N SER A 69 -6.52 -22.10 -5.82
CA SER A 69 -5.95 -21.56 -7.07
C SER A 69 -4.82 -20.52 -6.87
N TYR A 70 -4.50 -20.15 -5.63
CA TYR A 70 -3.50 -19.11 -5.37
C TYR A 70 -2.07 -19.67 -5.39
N THR A 71 -1.19 -18.88 -5.99
CA THR A 71 0.27 -19.07 -6.05
C THR A 71 0.97 -17.89 -5.40
N PRO A 72 2.30 -17.95 -5.16
CA PRO A 72 3.05 -16.79 -4.66
C PRO A 72 2.92 -15.54 -5.54
N ASP A 73 2.67 -15.71 -6.84
CA ASP A 73 2.58 -14.62 -7.82
C ASP A 73 1.13 -14.16 -8.07
N THR A 74 0.15 -14.76 -7.40
CA THR A 74 -1.25 -14.38 -7.56
C THR A 74 -1.48 -12.96 -7.08
N LYS A 75 -1.95 -12.09 -7.99
CA LYS A 75 -2.27 -10.70 -7.68
C LYS A 75 -3.74 -10.59 -7.30
N VAL A 76 -3.99 -10.03 -6.13
CA VAL A 76 -5.34 -9.81 -5.61
C VAL A 76 -5.56 -8.34 -5.26
N TYR A 77 -6.82 -7.92 -5.34
CA TYR A 77 -7.21 -6.60 -4.89
C TYR A 77 -7.28 -6.57 -3.36
N VAL A 78 -6.44 -5.76 -2.73
CA VAL A 78 -6.31 -5.73 -1.26
C VAL A 78 -7.21 -4.70 -0.58
N ALA A 79 -7.99 -3.94 -1.36
CA ALA A 79 -8.93 -2.94 -0.87
C ALA A 79 -8.32 -2.05 0.24
N SER A 80 -9.03 -1.90 1.35
CA SER A 80 -8.60 -1.06 2.48
C SER A 80 -7.32 -1.50 3.18
N ALA A 81 -6.88 -2.74 2.97
CA ALA A 81 -5.55 -3.15 3.45
C ALA A 81 -4.39 -2.36 2.81
N GLY A 82 -4.64 -1.68 1.68
CA GLY A 82 -3.66 -0.76 1.08
C GLY A 82 -3.47 0.58 1.80
N LYS A 83 -4.37 0.97 2.72
CA LYS A 83 -4.32 2.28 3.37
C LYS A 83 -3.06 2.53 4.20
N TRP A 84 -2.56 1.51 4.89
CA TRP A 84 -1.33 1.64 5.65
C TRP A 84 -0.11 1.88 4.75
N VAL A 85 -0.09 1.27 3.56
CA VAL A 85 0.96 1.52 2.55
C VAL A 85 0.87 2.97 2.05
N ALA A 86 -0.35 3.46 1.77
CA ALA A 86 -0.57 4.85 1.38
C ALA A 86 -0.09 5.81 2.47
N ALA A 87 -0.42 5.56 3.74
CA ALA A 87 0.03 6.35 4.86
C ALA A 87 1.56 6.35 5.02
N ALA A 88 2.20 5.18 4.83
CA ALA A 88 3.67 5.07 4.86
C ALA A 88 4.33 5.88 3.74
N VAL A 89 3.74 5.88 2.53
CA VAL A 89 4.24 6.72 1.42
C VAL A 89 4.10 8.20 1.74
N ILE A 90 2.97 8.65 2.30
CA ILE A 90 2.79 10.06 2.70
C ILE A 90 3.76 10.42 3.83
N GLY A 91 4.00 9.52 4.79
CA GLY A 91 5.04 9.71 5.81
C GLY A 91 6.42 9.94 5.21
N ALA A 92 6.80 9.12 4.25
CA ALA A 92 8.06 9.29 3.51
C ALA A 92 8.13 10.65 2.77
N VAL A 93 6.99 11.14 2.31
CA VAL A 93 6.89 12.47 1.69
C VAL A 93 7.11 13.58 2.72
N VAL A 94 6.45 13.49 3.86
CA VAL A 94 6.63 14.43 4.98
C VAL A 94 8.11 14.48 5.38
N ASP A 95 8.76 13.33 5.54
CA ASP A 95 10.18 13.26 5.92
C ASP A 95 11.14 13.85 4.88
N SER A 96 10.74 13.89 3.60
CA SER A 96 11.62 14.29 2.49
C SER A 96 11.29 15.63 1.85
N THR A 97 10.26 16.33 2.34
CA THR A 97 9.80 17.61 1.77
C THR A 97 9.49 18.65 2.86
N SER A 98 8.96 19.81 2.46
CA SER A 98 8.42 20.82 3.37
C SER A 98 6.97 20.57 3.80
N LEU A 99 6.39 19.42 3.47
CA LEU A 99 5.07 19.01 3.95
C LEU A 99 5.16 18.62 5.42
N ASP A 100 4.19 19.07 6.23
CA ASP A 100 4.10 18.77 7.65
C ASP A 100 2.78 18.06 7.98
N TRP A 101 2.78 17.24 9.03
CA TRP A 101 1.58 16.57 9.51
C TRP A 101 0.49 17.54 9.96
N ASP A 102 0.88 18.73 10.38
CA ASP A 102 0.01 19.82 10.79
C ASP A 102 -0.33 20.82 9.68
N ASP A 103 0.10 20.54 8.46
CA ASP A 103 -0.28 21.35 7.31
C ASP A 103 -1.77 21.22 7.02
N PRO A 104 -2.48 22.38 6.87
CA PRO A 104 -3.87 22.36 6.46
C PRO A 104 -4.01 22.03 4.97
N VAL A 105 -5.12 21.40 4.60
CA VAL A 105 -5.43 20.99 3.22
C VAL A 105 -5.26 22.15 2.23
N GLU A 106 -5.69 23.36 2.57
CA GLU A 106 -5.61 24.54 1.69
C GLU A 106 -4.18 24.97 1.33
N LYS A 107 -3.17 24.54 2.12
CA LYS A 107 -1.77 24.83 1.84
C LYS A 107 -1.27 24.09 0.59
N TRP A 108 -1.79 22.89 0.35
CA TRP A 108 -1.32 22.02 -0.71
C TRP A 108 -2.40 21.62 -1.73
N LEU A 109 -3.68 21.87 -1.43
CA LEU A 109 -4.82 21.81 -2.36
C LEU A 109 -5.56 23.16 -2.33
N PRO A 110 -5.14 24.14 -3.13
CA PRO A 110 -5.66 25.51 -3.08
C PRO A 110 -7.16 25.62 -3.41
N GLU A 111 -7.76 24.60 -4.01
CA GLU A 111 -9.21 24.53 -4.28
C GLU A 111 -10.04 24.54 -2.99
N PHE A 112 -9.44 24.17 -1.86
CA PHE A 112 -10.09 24.20 -0.55
C PHE A 112 -9.90 25.55 0.19
N LYS A 113 -9.24 26.54 -0.44
CA LYS A 113 -9.04 27.86 0.17
C LYS A 113 -10.36 28.58 0.38
N GLY A 114 -10.62 28.94 1.63
CA GLY A 114 -11.91 29.55 2.02
C GLY A 114 -13.03 28.56 2.35
N ASP A 115 -12.83 27.27 2.12
CA ASP A 115 -13.73 26.20 2.59
C ASP A 115 -13.31 25.73 3.99
N ALA A 116 -14.29 25.34 4.82
CA ALA A 116 -14.03 24.83 6.17
C ALA A 116 -13.08 23.60 6.15
N LYS A 117 -13.17 22.76 5.13
CA LYS A 117 -12.28 21.60 4.94
C LYS A 117 -10.84 22.00 4.63
N GLY A 118 -10.61 23.23 4.16
CA GLY A 118 -9.27 23.77 3.95
C GLY A 118 -8.43 23.79 5.22
N LYS A 119 -9.06 23.86 6.39
CA LYS A 119 -8.39 23.87 7.71
C LYS A 119 -8.12 22.47 8.28
N ILE A 120 -8.61 21.42 7.65
CA ILE A 120 -8.32 20.05 8.07
C ILE A 120 -6.83 19.77 7.90
N LEU A 121 -6.22 19.16 8.91
CA LEU A 121 -4.80 18.84 8.91
C LEU A 121 -4.51 17.51 8.21
N LEU A 122 -3.34 17.37 7.61
CA LEU A 122 -2.90 16.16 6.93
C LEU A 122 -3.06 14.93 7.85
N ARG A 123 -2.59 15.03 9.10
CA ARG A 123 -2.74 13.93 10.08
C ARG A 123 -4.20 13.52 10.32
N GLN A 124 -5.15 14.46 10.28
CA GLN A 124 -6.57 14.17 10.50
C GLN A 124 -7.20 13.41 9.34
N LEU A 125 -6.74 13.63 8.10
CA LEU A 125 -7.16 12.85 6.95
C LEU A 125 -6.74 11.38 7.07
N LEU A 126 -5.50 11.13 7.48
CA LEU A 126 -4.90 9.80 7.57
C LEU A 126 -5.31 9.03 8.83
N SER A 127 -5.66 9.74 9.91
CA SER A 127 -6.14 9.13 11.16
C SER A 127 -7.66 8.96 11.24
N HIS A 128 -8.39 9.26 10.16
CA HIS A 128 -9.86 9.19 10.10
C HIS A 128 -10.55 10.09 11.14
N THR A 129 -9.95 11.26 11.44
CA THR A 129 -10.50 12.27 12.36
C THR A 129 -10.84 13.58 11.67
N SER A 130 -10.84 13.60 10.34
CA SER A 130 -11.03 14.80 9.52
C SER A 130 -12.45 15.39 9.52
N GLY A 131 -13.46 14.59 9.85
CA GLY A 131 -14.85 14.98 9.67
C GLY A 131 -15.35 14.89 8.23
N VAL A 132 -14.49 14.61 7.25
CA VAL A 132 -14.92 14.32 5.88
C VAL A 132 -15.81 13.07 5.89
N ARG A 133 -16.92 13.10 5.14
CA ARG A 133 -17.81 11.94 5.02
C ARG A 133 -17.04 10.68 4.69
N PRO A 134 -17.39 9.52 5.29
CA PRO A 134 -16.68 8.28 5.05
C PRO A 134 -16.80 7.78 3.61
N TYR A 135 -17.97 8.00 2.97
CA TYR A 135 -18.31 7.59 1.60
C TYR A 135 -19.14 8.67 0.90
N LEU A 136 -19.22 8.61 -0.43
CA LEU A 136 -20.11 9.46 -1.19
C LEU A 136 -21.58 9.15 -0.83
N PRO A 137 -22.48 10.17 -0.82
CA PRO A 137 -23.89 9.94 -0.61
C PRO A 137 -24.50 9.19 -1.79
N GLU A 138 -25.46 8.32 -1.49
CA GLU A 138 -26.25 7.62 -2.51
C GLU A 138 -26.89 8.60 -3.53
N PRO A 139 -27.03 8.24 -4.80
CA PRO A 139 -26.66 6.95 -5.42
C PRO A 139 -25.21 6.89 -5.95
N ARG A 140 -24.33 7.80 -5.54
CA ARG A 140 -22.94 7.83 -5.99
C ARG A 140 -22.17 6.70 -5.38
N VAL A 141 -21.34 6.03 -6.20
CA VAL A 141 -20.44 4.98 -5.77
C VAL A 141 -19.01 5.54 -5.75
N ASP A 142 -18.27 5.28 -4.67
CA ASP A 142 -16.88 5.69 -4.55
C ASP A 142 -16.05 5.03 -5.66
N ASN A 143 -15.44 5.86 -6.50
CA ASN A 143 -14.53 5.39 -7.54
C ASN A 143 -13.08 5.64 -7.14
N TYR A 144 -12.48 4.68 -6.46
CA TYR A 144 -11.09 4.76 -5.98
C TYR A 144 -10.04 4.62 -7.09
N ASN A 145 -10.45 4.32 -8.32
CA ASN A 145 -9.54 4.22 -9.46
C ASN A 145 -9.24 5.60 -10.09
N HIS A 146 -10.05 6.60 -9.78
CA HIS A 146 -9.92 7.96 -10.31
C HIS A 146 -9.67 8.96 -9.17
N LEU A 147 -8.41 9.14 -8.79
CA LEU A 147 -8.03 10.11 -7.77
C LEU A 147 -8.32 11.56 -8.22
N ASP A 148 -8.26 11.83 -9.52
CA ASP A 148 -8.50 13.17 -10.10
C ASP A 148 -9.89 13.72 -9.77
N SER A 149 -10.87 12.86 -9.50
CA SER A 149 -12.21 13.26 -9.10
C SER A 149 -12.33 13.57 -7.60
N ALA A 150 -11.31 13.29 -6.79
CA ALA A 150 -11.41 13.42 -5.33
C ALA A 150 -11.81 14.82 -4.88
N ILE A 151 -11.23 15.86 -5.47
CA ILE A 151 -11.53 17.25 -5.11
C ILE A 151 -12.96 17.60 -5.51
N ILE A 152 -13.35 17.29 -6.75
CA ILE A 152 -14.69 17.58 -7.29
C ILE A 152 -15.78 16.89 -6.47
N GLU A 153 -15.51 15.69 -6.00
CA GLU A 153 -16.44 14.89 -5.22
C GLU A 153 -16.52 15.30 -3.76
N ILE A 154 -15.41 15.75 -3.15
CA ILE A 154 -15.33 16.06 -1.71
C ILE A 154 -15.66 17.53 -1.44
N LEU A 155 -15.28 18.44 -2.32
CA LEU A 155 -15.44 19.88 -2.09
C LEU A 155 -16.91 20.29 -1.83
N PRO A 156 -17.92 19.77 -2.54
CA PRO A 156 -19.34 20.15 -2.31
C PRO A 156 -19.96 19.49 -1.08
N LEU A 157 -19.27 18.58 -0.40
CA LEU A 157 -19.80 17.87 0.76
C LEU A 157 -19.47 18.60 2.06
N ASP A 158 -20.46 18.64 2.97
CA ASP A 158 -20.20 19.11 4.33
C ASP A 158 -19.38 18.10 5.15
N THR A 159 -18.66 18.60 6.16
CA THR A 159 -18.11 17.74 7.21
C THR A 159 -19.25 17.22 8.10
N VAL A 160 -19.11 15.97 8.58
CA VAL A 160 -20.12 15.33 9.44
C VAL A 160 -19.87 15.55 10.92
N PHE A 161 -18.71 16.10 11.27
CA PHE A 161 -18.33 16.57 12.62
C PHE A 161 -17.11 17.49 12.54
N THR A 162 -16.83 18.19 13.63
CA THR A 162 -15.67 19.06 13.76
C THR A 162 -14.37 18.26 13.62
N PRO A 163 -13.44 18.64 12.71
CA PRO A 163 -12.17 17.97 12.56
C PRO A 163 -11.40 17.81 13.88
N GLY A 164 -10.93 16.61 14.14
CA GLY A 164 -10.21 16.25 15.37
C GLY A 164 -11.09 15.84 16.56
N SER A 165 -12.43 16.01 16.48
CA SER A 165 -13.30 15.76 17.63
C SER A 165 -13.63 14.30 17.86
N ARG A 166 -13.58 13.46 16.82
CA ARG A 166 -13.85 12.01 16.91
C ARG A 166 -13.27 11.24 15.73
N PHE A 167 -13.22 9.94 15.87
CA PHE A 167 -12.84 9.00 14.82
C PHE A 167 -14.07 8.55 14.02
N GLN A 168 -13.95 8.53 12.70
CA GLN A 168 -14.91 7.88 11.81
C GLN A 168 -14.18 7.32 10.59
N TYR A 169 -14.08 6.01 10.52
CA TYR A 169 -13.43 5.32 9.41
C TYR A 169 -14.15 5.57 8.08
N GLY A 170 -13.38 5.83 7.02
CA GLY A 170 -13.88 6.05 5.67
C GLY A 170 -12.77 6.08 4.62
N GLY A 171 -13.16 6.14 3.36
CA GLY A 171 -12.23 6.15 2.22
C GLY A 171 -11.97 7.53 1.65
N LEU A 172 -12.95 8.44 1.67
CA LEU A 172 -12.88 9.71 0.94
C LEU A 172 -11.73 10.61 1.40
N ALA A 173 -11.57 10.77 2.73
CA ALA A 173 -10.55 11.66 3.29
C ALA A 173 -9.13 11.31 2.81
N MET A 174 -8.82 10.03 2.68
CA MET A 174 -7.49 9.57 2.26
C MET A 174 -7.20 9.80 0.77
N ARG A 175 -8.19 10.13 -0.04
CA ARG A 175 -8.00 10.47 -1.45
C ARG A 175 -7.32 11.84 -1.63
N LEU A 176 -7.47 12.77 -0.69
CA LEU A 176 -6.89 14.12 -0.79
C LEU A 176 -5.36 14.12 -0.74
N PRO A 177 -4.69 13.46 0.24
CA PRO A 177 -3.23 13.34 0.24
C PRO A 177 -2.69 12.64 -1.02
N GLU A 178 -3.40 11.63 -1.52
CA GLU A 178 -3.00 10.91 -2.72
C GLU A 178 -3.14 11.76 -3.99
N GLU A 179 -4.20 12.54 -4.11
CA GLU A 179 -4.40 13.48 -5.22
C GLU A 179 -3.27 14.52 -5.24
N TRP A 180 -2.96 15.14 -4.08
CA TRP A 180 -1.85 16.08 -3.97
C TRP A 180 -0.53 15.43 -4.38
N ARG A 181 -0.20 14.26 -3.84
CA ARG A 181 1.00 13.51 -4.18
C ARG A 181 1.12 13.28 -5.68
N LYS A 182 0.01 12.87 -6.32
CA LYS A 182 -0.05 12.65 -7.76
C LYS A 182 0.27 13.93 -8.55
N ARG A 183 -0.28 15.08 -8.15
CA ARG A 183 -0.02 16.38 -8.78
C ARG A 183 1.44 16.79 -8.66
N GLN A 184 2.05 16.61 -7.49
CA GLN A 184 3.42 17.03 -7.25
C GLN A 184 4.44 16.17 -8.02
N TRP A 185 4.21 14.88 -8.15
CA TRP A 185 5.21 13.97 -8.70
C TRP A 185 4.79 13.20 -9.95
N GLY A 186 3.56 13.29 -10.37
CA GLY A 186 3.06 12.65 -11.60
C GLY A 186 3.29 11.14 -11.68
N LYS A 187 3.69 10.50 -10.57
CA LYS A 187 4.11 9.11 -10.51
C LYS A 187 3.10 8.25 -9.75
N SER A 188 2.93 7.02 -10.20
CA SER A 188 2.14 6.05 -9.46
C SER A 188 2.72 5.83 -8.05
N LEU A 189 1.86 5.49 -7.08
CA LEU A 189 2.24 5.12 -5.72
C LEU A 189 3.40 4.11 -5.71
N LYS A 190 3.36 3.13 -6.61
CA LYS A 190 4.39 2.09 -6.77
C LYS A 190 5.78 2.67 -7.04
N LEU A 191 5.88 3.71 -7.87
CA LEU A 191 7.18 4.31 -8.22
C LEU A 191 7.74 5.16 -7.09
N SER A 192 6.87 5.91 -6.39
CA SER A 192 7.25 6.74 -5.25
C SER A 192 7.77 5.88 -4.09
N PHE A 193 7.04 4.82 -3.75
CA PHE A 193 7.42 3.86 -2.72
C PHE A 193 8.72 3.14 -3.06
N LYS A 194 8.88 2.63 -4.29
CA LYS A 194 10.08 1.94 -4.74
C LYS A 194 11.34 2.83 -4.65
N ASN A 195 11.21 4.10 -5.02
CA ASN A 195 12.33 5.04 -4.99
C ASN A 195 12.72 5.41 -3.56
N TYR A 196 11.73 5.70 -2.70
CA TYR A 196 11.96 6.00 -1.30
C TYR A 196 12.60 4.81 -0.58
N TRP A 197 12.01 3.61 -0.72
CA TRP A 197 12.52 2.39 -0.08
C TRP A 197 13.94 2.06 -0.49
N ARG A 198 14.25 2.18 -1.78
CA ARG A 198 15.61 1.91 -2.29
C ARG A 198 16.66 2.85 -1.70
N ASN A 199 16.30 4.09 -1.39
CA ASN A 199 17.23 5.13 -0.95
C ASN A 199 17.43 5.16 0.57
N HIS A 200 16.46 4.67 1.37
CA HIS A 200 16.44 4.84 2.82
C HIS A 200 16.50 3.52 3.60
N TRP A 201 16.28 2.38 2.93
CA TRP A 201 16.27 1.06 3.56
C TRP A 201 17.19 0.11 2.75
N LYS A 202 18.48 0.24 2.99
CA LYS A 202 19.52 -0.70 2.51
C LYS A 202 19.86 -1.67 3.59
#